data_3813f0daabebbdd157baea740ae70883
#
_entry.id   3813f0daabebbdd157baea740ae70883
#
_cell.length_a   1.000
_cell.length_b   1.000
_cell.length_c   1.000
_cell.angle_alpha   90.00
_cell.angle_beta   90.00
_cell.angle_gamma   90.00
#
_symmetry.space_group_name_H-M   'P 1'
#
loop_
_entity.id
_entity.type
_entity.pdbx_description
1 polymer ?
#
loop_
_entity_poly.entity_id
_entity_poly.type
_entity_poly.pdbx_seq_one_letter_code
_entity_poly.pdbx_strand_id
1 'polypeptide(L)'
;MSEVKSLLPAFSLADSNGKDVNFPRDAPTLICFVKEDCPTCKTVMPLLDALFRSDTNVLLIGQTLEGNRKLIEEFELDSPILDDSKLKVSFAYDIETVPSLIWTDGHGHQIERQEGFVKADWATLLNQFGAQADVDWDALPDWRPGCGSLSVDPLIADRLRAEAENSPLRARRIEIAEADDEFEFMFDQGFSDGLPLIPPTPERVIRMLSGTNRDPQEIVATVAPNMGEATVEKVAINSVLAGCKPEYFPVVLAALEAACTDEFNIHGVMATTMGASPVMVVNGPIRERIGMNMKLSALGQGNRANATIGRALRLAIRNIGGARPGGTERPTLGNPMKFTMCFAEWEERSPWDPLHVERGFKPEDSVVTLFCMTSGPTLIVDQTSLHAPQLASSIGMALESVHHPKAYMGSDTLLVVCPEHIDTIMRDGDYSKQQLREQINTSTKKPVRALVQDEKSGVGIPAERFA
;
A
#
# COMPACT_ATOMS: atom_id res chain seq x y z
N MET A 1 38.00 -30.94 17.45
CA MET A 1 37.82 -29.74 16.59
C MET A 1 37.18 -28.71 17.50
N SER A 2 37.85 -27.62 17.85
CA SER A 2 37.27 -26.53 18.66
C SER A 2 36.18 -25.89 17.79
N GLU A 3 34.93 -25.95 18.22
CA GLU A 3 33.86 -25.17 17.62
C GLU A 3 34.30 -23.70 17.61
N VAL A 4 34.20 -23.06 16.48
CA VAL A 4 34.48 -21.64 16.34
C VAL A 4 33.37 -20.91 17.11
N LYS A 5 33.69 -20.40 18.29
CA LYS A 5 32.75 -19.63 19.10
C LYS A 5 32.34 -18.38 18.33
N SER A 6 31.05 -18.16 18.10
CA SER A 6 30.57 -16.99 17.37
C SER A 6 30.74 -15.73 18.22
N LEU A 7 31.32 -14.69 17.63
CA LEU A 7 31.39 -13.36 18.25
C LEU A 7 30.02 -12.68 18.12
N LEU A 8 29.41 -12.33 19.26
CA LEU A 8 28.15 -11.61 19.27
C LEU A 8 28.35 -10.12 18.94
N PRO A 9 27.41 -9.50 18.22
CA PRO A 9 27.48 -8.07 17.93
C PRO A 9 27.50 -7.21 19.20
N ALA A 10 28.33 -6.17 19.19
CA ALA A 10 28.36 -5.18 20.28
C ALA A 10 27.07 -4.36 20.32
N PHE A 11 26.65 -3.95 21.52
CA PHE A 11 25.51 -3.06 21.69
C PHE A 11 25.74 -2.04 22.81
N SER A 12 24.93 -0.97 22.77
CA SER A 12 24.71 -0.03 23.87
C SER A 12 23.22 0.13 24.08
N LEU A 13 22.71 -0.23 25.25
CA LEU A 13 21.30 -0.10 25.62
C LEU A 13 21.15 0.69 26.91
N ALA A 14 20.12 1.52 27.00
CA ALA A 14 19.79 2.22 28.24
C ALA A 14 19.18 1.26 29.27
N ASP A 15 19.56 1.40 30.53
CA ASP A 15 18.89 0.73 31.65
C ASP A 15 17.58 1.47 32.04
N SER A 16 16.87 0.91 33.02
CA SER A 16 15.64 1.52 33.58
C SER A 16 15.82 2.91 34.18
N ASN A 17 17.06 3.35 34.41
CA ASN A 17 17.42 4.66 34.94
C ASN A 17 17.93 5.60 33.85
N GLY A 18 17.98 5.16 32.60
CA GLY A 18 18.48 5.92 31.45
C GLY A 18 20.01 5.95 31.33
N LYS A 19 20.74 5.07 32.06
CA LYS A 19 22.19 4.93 31.94
C LYS A 19 22.52 3.91 30.84
N ASP A 20 23.44 4.28 29.95
CA ASP A 20 23.91 3.38 28.89
C ASP A 20 24.76 2.25 29.45
N VAL A 21 24.44 1.03 29.06
CA VAL A 21 25.17 -0.19 29.38
C VAL A 21 25.67 -0.80 28.08
N ASN A 22 27.01 -1.00 28.04
CA ASN A 22 27.68 -1.49 26.83
C ASN A 22 28.00 -2.99 26.95
N PHE A 23 27.99 -3.66 25.79
CA PHE A 23 28.51 -5.02 25.62
C PHE A 23 29.41 -5.05 24.37
N PRO A 24 30.54 -5.81 24.34
CA PRO A 24 31.01 -6.70 25.40
C PRO A 24 31.58 -5.96 26.62
N ARG A 25 31.73 -6.70 27.73
CA ARG A 25 32.39 -6.27 28.97
C ARG A 25 33.70 -7.02 29.12
N ASP A 26 34.66 -6.44 29.85
CA ASP A 26 35.96 -7.06 30.13
C ASP A 26 35.91 -8.27 31.08
N ALA A 27 34.74 -8.91 31.21
CA ALA A 27 34.50 -10.06 32.06
C ALA A 27 33.43 -10.99 31.42
N PRO A 28 33.45 -12.30 31.71
CA PRO A 28 32.38 -13.20 31.32
C PRO A 28 31.01 -12.64 31.73
N THR A 29 30.03 -12.73 30.86
CA THR A 29 28.72 -12.12 31.06
C THR A 29 27.59 -13.11 30.73
N LEU A 30 26.57 -13.15 31.59
CA LEU A 30 25.30 -13.80 31.31
C LEU A 30 24.33 -12.77 30.74
N ILE A 31 23.74 -13.04 29.59
CA ILE A 31 22.73 -12.20 28.96
C ILE A 31 21.41 -12.97 28.92
N CYS A 32 20.34 -12.40 29.44
CA CYS A 32 19.01 -13.02 29.39
C CYS A 32 18.00 -12.10 28.74
N PHE A 33 17.40 -12.57 27.64
CA PHE A 33 16.29 -11.88 26.97
C PHE A 33 14.96 -12.28 27.59
N VAL A 34 14.15 -11.30 27.95
CA VAL A 34 12.88 -11.50 28.68
C VAL A 34 11.73 -10.67 28.08
N LYS A 35 10.49 -11.09 28.36
CA LYS A 35 9.27 -10.40 27.96
C LYS A 35 8.21 -10.51 29.05
N GLU A 36 7.44 -9.45 29.29
CA GLU A 36 6.48 -9.33 30.39
C GLU A 36 5.28 -10.25 30.30
N ASP A 37 4.81 -10.56 29.09
CA ASP A 37 3.67 -11.46 28.86
C ASP A 37 4.05 -12.94 28.78
N CYS A 38 5.34 -13.25 28.97
CA CYS A 38 5.84 -14.62 28.94
C CYS A 38 5.82 -15.25 30.35
N PRO A 39 4.97 -16.26 30.60
CA PRO A 39 4.92 -16.93 31.91
C PRO A 39 6.23 -17.58 32.34
N THR A 40 7.03 -18.03 31.35
CA THR A 40 8.34 -18.65 31.63
C THR A 40 9.37 -17.59 32.02
N CYS A 41 9.34 -16.40 31.37
CA CYS A 41 10.15 -15.27 31.81
C CYS A 41 9.84 -14.91 33.27
N LYS A 42 8.56 -14.79 33.62
CA LYS A 42 8.14 -14.50 34.98
C LYS A 42 8.65 -15.54 36.00
N THR A 43 8.69 -16.82 35.62
CA THR A 43 9.21 -17.91 36.49
C THR A 43 10.70 -17.75 36.81
N VAL A 44 11.51 -17.23 35.87
CA VAL A 44 12.96 -17.10 36.03
C VAL A 44 13.39 -15.76 36.59
N MET A 45 12.50 -14.73 36.65
CA MET A 45 12.87 -13.41 37.16
C MET A 45 13.48 -13.42 38.57
N PRO A 46 12.95 -14.14 39.59
CA PRO A 46 13.57 -14.17 40.89
C PRO A 46 14.98 -14.78 40.90
N LEU A 47 15.22 -15.78 40.05
CA LEU A 47 16.54 -16.39 39.88
C LEU A 47 17.54 -15.39 39.28
N LEU A 48 17.12 -14.67 38.22
CA LEU A 48 17.97 -13.69 37.54
C LEU A 48 18.33 -12.51 38.46
N ASP A 49 17.40 -12.06 39.27
CA ASP A 49 17.63 -11.01 40.26
C ASP A 49 18.53 -11.46 41.40
N ALA A 50 18.37 -12.70 41.88
CA ALA A 50 19.28 -13.29 42.88
C ALA A 50 20.72 -13.41 42.34
N LEU A 51 20.91 -13.73 41.06
CA LEU A 51 22.21 -13.71 40.40
C LEU A 51 22.82 -12.30 40.38
N PHE A 52 22.01 -11.30 40.06
CA PHE A 52 22.46 -9.89 40.06
C PHE A 52 22.89 -9.46 41.46
N ARG A 53 22.10 -9.79 42.49
CA ARG A 53 22.44 -9.50 43.92
C ARG A 53 23.70 -10.19 44.41
N SER A 54 24.09 -11.29 43.79
CA SER A 54 25.32 -12.04 44.12
C SER A 54 26.57 -11.55 43.38
N ASP A 55 26.54 -10.31 42.83
CA ASP A 55 27.59 -9.71 41.99
C ASP A 55 27.92 -10.51 40.72
N THR A 56 27.03 -11.40 40.28
CA THR A 56 27.17 -12.07 39.00
C THR A 56 26.98 -11.05 37.87
N ASN A 57 27.90 -11.03 36.91
CA ASN A 57 27.78 -10.15 35.74
C ASN A 57 26.64 -10.62 34.82
N VAL A 58 25.41 -10.21 35.12
CA VAL A 58 24.23 -10.52 34.37
C VAL A 58 23.63 -9.28 33.74
N LEU A 59 23.14 -9.39 32.49
CA LEU A 59 22.41 -8.37 31.75
C LEU A 59 21.03 -8.91 31.40
N LEU A 60 19.99 -8.23 31.88
CA LEU A 60 18.60 -8.52 31.49
C LEU A 60 18.22 -7.58 30.34
N ILE A 61 17.73 -8.12 29.24
CA ILE A 61 17.32 -7.37 28.05
C ILE A 61 15.83 -7.60 27.83
N GLY A 62 15.05 -6.53 27.88
CA GLY A 62 13.61 -6.57 27.70
C GLY A 62 13.16 -5.96 26.39
N GLN A 63 12.09 -6.49 25.84
CA GLN A 63 11.64 -6.23 24.47
C GLN A 63 10.63 -5.09 24.36
N THR A 64 10.10 -4.56 25.48
CA THR A 64 9.20 -3.39 25.49
C THR A 64 9.46 -2.52 26.70
N LEU A 65 9.43 -1.21 26.53
CA LEU A 65 9.70 -0.27 27.63
C LEU A 65 8.66 -0.37 28.75
N GLU A 66 7.38 -0.51 28.39
CA GLU A 66 6.28 -0.67 29.35
C GLU A 66 6.37 -2.01 30.07
N GLY A 67 6.66 -3.09 29.34
CA GLY A 67 6.80 -4.44 29.89
C GLY A 67 7.99 -4.55 30.85
N ASN A 68 9.10 -3.88 30.55
CA ASN A 68 10.26 -3.81 31.44
C ASN A 68 9.90 -3.19 32.80
N ARG A 69 9.13 -2.09 32.79
CA ARG A 69 8.62 -1.45 34.01
C ARG A 69 7.72 -2.39 34.81
N LYS A 70 6.78 -3.06 34.12
CA LYS A 70 5.88 -4.03 34.76
C LYS A 70 6.62 -5.17 35.42
N LEU A 71 7.66 -5.73 34.76
CA LEU A 71 8.47 -6.79 35.36
C LEU A 71 9.23 -6.30 36.60
N ILE A 72 9.85 -5.10 36.55
CA ILE A 72 10.53 -4.52 37.69
C ILE A 72 9.59 -4.31 38.87
N GLU A 73 8.40 -3.76 38.62
CA GLU A 73 7.41 -3.51 39.68
C GLU A 73 6.80 -4.82 40.24
N GLU A 74 6.45 -5.78 39.37
CA GLU A 74 5.79 -7.04 39.76
C GLU A 74 6.70 -7.92 40.63
N PHE A 75 8.02 -7.93 40.35
CA PHE A 75 9.00 -8.78 41.04
C PHE A 75 9.92 -8.00 41.98
N GLU A 76 9.71 -6.70 42.17
CA GLU A 76 10.54 -5.83 43.03
C GLU A 76 12.05 -6.01 42.74
N LEU A 77 12.43 -5.97 41.44
CA LEU A 77 13.78 -6.29 40.99
C LEU A 77 14.77 -5.20 41.35
N ASP A 78 15.94 -5.60 41.89
CA ASP A 78 17.11 -4.77 42.01
C ASP A 78 17.91 -4.72 40.70
N SER A 79 17.82 -5.76 39.89
CA SER A 79 18.47 -5.83 38.57
C SER A 79 17.80 -4.91 37.56
N PRO A 80 18.56 -4.03 36.90
CA PRO A 80 18.01 -3.22 35.83
C PRO A 80 17.69 -4.07 34.58
N ILE A 81 16.59 -3.77 33.90
CA ILE A 81 16.30 -4.35 32.60
C ILE A 81 16.68 -3.33 31.50
N LEU A 82 17.50 -3.77 30.56
CA LEU A 82 17.96 -2.94 29.43
C LEU A 82 16.87 -2.86 28.38
N ASP A 83 16.72 -1.67 27.78
CA ASP A 83 15.67 -1.36 26.80
C ASP A 83 16.09 -1.75 25.37
N ASP A 84 15.59 -2.90 24.89
CA ASP A 84 15.65 -3.28 23.48
C ASP A 84 14.27 -3.16 22.80
N SER A 85 13.49 -2.14 23.14
CA SER A 85 12.17 -1.90 22.53
C SER A 85 12.21 -1.69 21.01
N LYS A 86 13.37 -1.35 20.47
CA LYS A 86 13.62 -1.34 19.02
C LYS A 86 13.92 -2.72 18.44
N LEU A 87 14.09 -3.74 19.28
CA LEU A 87 14.36 -5.13 18.95
C LEU A 87 15.62 -5.38 18.11
N LYS A 88 16.54 -4.45 18.06
CA LYS A 88 17.77 -4.56 17.26
C LYS A 88 18.74 -5.57 17.80
N VAL A 89 18.89 -5.64 19.13
CA VAL A 89 19.77 -6.61 19.78
C VAL A 89 19.14 -7.99 19.74
N SER A 90 17.83 -8.11 20.04
CA SER A 90 17.10 -9.36 19.91
C SER A 90 17.20 -9.95 18.51
N PHE A 91 17.07 -9.12 17.46
CA PHE A 91 17.21 -9.53 16.06
C PHE A 91 18.66 -9.93 15.70
N ALA A 92 19.64 -9.11 16.07
CA ALA A 92 21.05 -9.37 15.77
C ALA A 92 21.60 -10.63 16.48
N TYR A 93 20.96 -11.07 17.56
CA TYR A 93 21.30 -12.25 18.34
C TYR A 93 20.45 -13.47 17.98
N ASP A 94 19.62 -13.39 16.95
CA ASP A 94 18.68 -14.44 16.53
C ASP A 94 17.85 -14.98 17.72
N ILE A 95 17.24 -14.08 18.49
CA ILE A 95 16.39 -14.47 19.62
C ILE A 95 15.01 -14.83 19.10
N GLU A 96 14.76 -16.12 18.92
CA GLU A 96 13.44 -16.66 18.50
C GLU A 96 12.51 -16.90 19.69
N THR A 97 13.10 -17.26 20.84
CA THR A 97 12.38 -17.63 22.05
C THR A 97 12.83 -16.81 23.24
N VAL A 98 11.91 -16.49 24.16
CA VAL A 98 12.22 -15.91 25.47
C VAL A 98 11.61 -16.76 26.61
N PRO A 99 12.30 -16.94 27.76
CA PRO A 99 13.63 -16.45 28.03
C PRO A 99 14.69 -17.18 27.20
N SER A 100 15.73 -16.45 26.81
CA SER A 100 16.96 -17.02 26.27
C SER A 100 18.13 -16.57 27.12
N LEU A 101 18.87 -17.51 27.69
CA LEU A 101 20.06 -17.28 28.50
C LEU A 101 21.31 -17.58 27.68
N ILE A 102 22.20 -16.59 27.58
CA ILE A 102 23.44 -16.69 26.80
C ILE A 102 24.62 -16.44 27.74
N TRP A 103 25.58 -17.34 27.73
CA TRP A 103 26.85 -17.16 28.39
C TRP A 103 27.90 -16.71 27.38
N THR A 104 28.62 -15.60 27.69
CA THR A 104 29.68 -15.06 26.85
C THR A 104 31.00 -14.96 27.64
N ASP A 105 32.13 -15.05 26.93
CA ASP A 105 33.43 -14.72 27.51
C ASP A 105 33.63 -13.20 27.63
N GLY A 106 34.78 -12.76 28.22
CA GLY A 106 35.12 -11.34 28.37
C GLY A 106 35.41 -10.59 27.06
N HIS A 107 35.36 -11.28 25.91
CA HIS A 107 35.56 -10.69 24.58
C HIS A 107 34.26 -10.71 23.73
N GLY A 108 33.15 -11.23 24.28
CA GLY A 108 31.86 -11.25 23.62
C GLY A 108 31.63 -12.48 22.76
N HIS A 109 32.46 -13.55 22.86
CA HIS A 109 32.17 -14.80 22.16
C HIS A 109 31.11 -15.60 22.93
N GLN A 110 30.11 -16.09 22.26
CA GLN A 110 29.11 -16.99 22.84
C GLN A 110 29.74 -18.32 23.22
N ILE A 111 29.62 -18.70 24.50
CA ILE A 111 30.09 -19.97 25.03
C ILE A 111 28.97 -21.01 24.98
N GLU A 112 27.77 -20.62 25.46
CA GLU A 112 26.61 -21.47 25.53
C GLU A 112 25.33 -20.65 25.45
N ARG A 113 24.22 -21.27 25.01
CA ARG A 113 22.89 -20.69 24.93
C ARG A 113 21.85 -21.71 25.39
N GLN A 114 20.90 -21.26 26.20
CA GLN A 114 19.73 -22.03 26.61
C GLN A 114 18.46 -21.26 26.26
N GLU A 115 17.49 -21.92 25.60
CA GLU A 115 16.21 -21.34 25.17
C GLU A 115 15.07 -21.93 25.98
N GLY A 116 14.16 -21.08 26.46
CA GLY A 116 13.14 -21.49 27.44
C GLY A 116 13.80 -21.77 28.79
N PHE A 117 13.14 -22.60 29.60
CA PHE A 117 13.64 -22.99 30.91
C PHE A 117 13.61 -24.52 31.09
N VAL A 118 14.81 -25.10 31.17
CA VAL A 118 15.05 -26.48 31.61
C VAL A 118 15.94 -26.41 32.84
N LYS A 119 15.39 -26.78 34.00
CA LYS A 119 16.06 -26.63 35.31
C LYS A 119 17.47 -27.22 35.36
N ALA A 120 17.66 -28.43 34.83
CA ALA A 120 18.95 -29.11 34.81
C ALA A 120 19.99 -28.39 33.95
N ASP A 121 19.55 -27.89 32.78
CA ASP A 121 20.44 -27.20 31.82
C ASP A 121 20.87 -25.83 32.36
N TRP A 122 19.90 -25.07 32.91
CA TRP A 122 20.20 -23.79 33.55
C TRP A 122 21.14 -23.96 34.77
N ALA A 123 20.87 -24.96 35.62
CA ALA A 123 21.75 -25.26 36.77
C ALA A 123 23.16 -25.63 36.30
N THR A 124 23.30 -26.44 35.26
CA THR A 124 24.58 -26.84 34.69
C THR A 124 25.34 -25.63 34.14
N LEU A 125 24.67 -24.77 33.33
CA LEU A 125 25.25 -23.57 32.76
C LEU A 125 25.74 -22.59 33.88
N LEU A 126 24.88 -22.34 34.86
CA LEU A 126 25.19 -21.45 35.98
C LEU A 126 26.39 -21.97 36.83
N ASN A 127 26.43 -23.28 37.10
CA ASN A 127 27.54 -23.89 37.78
C ASN A 127 28.86 -23.78 36.98
N GLN A 128 28.81 -23.99 35.67
CA GLN A 128 29.98 -23.83 34.79
C GLN A 128 30.43 -22.37 34.70
N PHE A 129 29.50 -21.44 34.71
CA PHE A 129 29.80 -20.01 34.79
C PHE A 129 30.40 -19.62 36.14
N GLY A 130 30.19 -20.41 37.17
CA GLY A 130 30.61 -20.12 38.54
C GLY A 130 29.64 -19.22 39.31
N ALA A 131 28.41 -19.07 38.80
CA ALA A 131 27.39 -18.26 39.45
C ALA A 131 26.62 -19.05 40.50
N GLN A 132 26.34 -18.40 41.63
CA GLN A 132 25.55 -18.96 42.71
C GLN A 132 24.36 -18.02 42.98
N ALA A 133 23.14 -18.54 42.96
CA ALA A 133 21.95 -17.80 43.31
C ALA A 133 21.32 -18.41 44.58
N ASP A 134 20.99 -17.56 45.52
CA ASP A 134 20.25 -17.92 46.72
C ASP A 134 18.75 -18.01 46.40
N VAL A 135 18.36 -19.13 45.77
CA VAL A 135 16.98 -19.43 45.41
C VAL A 135 16.61 -20.86 45.76
N ASP A 136 15.35 -21.08 46.03
CA ASP A 136 14.80 -22.42 46.20
C ASP A 136 14.61 -23.12 44.84
N TRP A 137 15.63 -23.87 44.42
CA TRP A 137 15.59 -24.63 43.18
C TRP A 137 14.47 -25.68 43.14
N ASP A 138 14.04 -26.19 44.30
CA ASP A 138 12.98 -27.21 44.36
C ASP A 138 11.60 -26.60 44.05
N ALA A 139 11.43 -25.31 44.32
CA ALA A 139 10.22 -24.58 43.97
C ALA A 139 10.09 -24.27 42.45
N LEU A 140 11.20 -24.37 41.71
CA LEU A 140 11.17 -24.14 40.26
C LEU A 140 10.70 -25.40 39.51
N PRO A 141 9.91 -25.24 38.42
CA PRO A 141 9.48 -26.38 37.61
C PRO A 141 10.68 -27.03 36.90
N ASP A 142 10.59 -28.33 36.59
CA ASP A 142 11.67 -29.01 35.88
C ASP A 142 11.86 -28.50 34.46
N TRP A 143 10.77 -28.07 33.81
CA TRP A 143 10.78 -27.57 32.48
C TRP A 143 9.60 -26.61 32.21
N ARG A 144 9.86 -25.56 31.42
CA ARG A 144 8.84 -24.71 30.79
C ARG A 144 9.26 -24.31 29.41
N PRO A 145 8.35 -24.36 28.38
CA PRO A 145 8.63 -23.82 27.07
C PRO A 145 8.82 -22.31 27.16
N GLY A 146 9.62 -21.77 26.29
CA GLY A 146 9.67 -20.32 26.06
C GLY A 146 8.45 -19.81 25.31
N CYS A 147 8.36 -18.50 25.18
CA CYS A 147 7.39 -17.80 24.34
C CYS A 147 8.12 -17.20 23.14
N GLY A 148 7.42 -16.99 22.04
CA GLY A 148 8.01 -16.31 20.87
C GLY A 148 8.51 -14.90 21.21
N SER A 149 9.70 -14.59 20.75
CA SER A 149 10.27 -13.25 20.82
C SER A 149 9.48 -12.29 19.91
N LEU A 150 9.43 -10.99 20.25
CA LEU A 150 8.84 -9.98 19.37
C LEU A 150 9.65 -9.77 18.09
N SER A 151 10.95 -10.07 18.09
CA SER A 151 11.81 -9.95 16.92
C SER A 151 11.47 -10.91 15.78
N VAL A 152 10.77 -12.02 16.07
CA VAL A 152 10.31 -12.99 15.06
C VAL A 152 8.87 -12.77 14.60
N ASP A 153 8.15 -11.77 15.13
CA ASP A 153 6.88 -11.36 14.55
C ASP A 153 7.08 -10.98 13.08
N PRO A 154 6.34 -11.58 12.14
CA PRO A 154 6.59 -11.39 10.70
C PRO A 154 6.66 -9.91 10.26
N LEU A 155 5.81 -9.05 10.84
CA LEU A 155 5.81 -7.63 10.49
C LEU A 155 7.03 -6.87 11.04
N ILE A 156 7.52 -7.31 12.20
CA ILE A 156 8.67 -6.71 12.88
C ILE A 156 9.97 -7.24 12.27
N ALA A 157 10.08 -8.56 12.08
CA ALA A 157 11.26 -9.23 11.54
C ALA A 157 11.66 -8.68 10.16
N ASP A 158 10.68 -8.47 9.27
CA ASP A 158 10.94 -7.92 7.94
C ASP A 158 11.47 -6.48 8.01
N ARG A 159 10.94 -5.66 8.92
CA ARG A 159 11.47 -4.31 9.16
C ARG A 159 12.91 -4.36 9.68
N LEU A 160 13.19 -5.20 10.66
CA LEU A 160 14.53 -5.33 11.26
C LEU A 160 15.55 -5.83 10.24
N ARG A 161 15.16 -6.82 9.40
CA ARG A 161 15.99 -7.31 8.29
C ARG A 161 16.32 -6.20 7.30
N ALA A 162 15.31 -5.43 6.89
CA ALA A 162 15.49 -4.32 5.97
C ALA A 162 16.41 -3.22 6.57
N GLU A 163 16.29 -2.93 7.87
CA GLU A 163 17.18 -2.00 8.56
C GLU A 163 18.62 -2.53 8.64
N ALA A 164 18.82 -3.80 8.95
CA ALA A 164 20.13 -4.43 8.98
C ALA A 164 20.83 -4.46 7.60
N GLU A 165 20.06 -4.65 6.53
CA GLU A 165 20.53 -4.62 5.15
C GLU A 165 20.70 -3.20 4.59
N ASN A 166 20.40 -2.14 5.35
CA ASN A 166 20.28 -0.76 4.86
C ASN A 166 19.34 -0.62 3.64
N SER A 167 18.33 -1.45 3.55
CA SER A 167 17.33 -1.40 2.48
C SER A 167 16.36 -0.23 2.72
N PRO A 168 15.92 0.50 1.68
CA PRO A 168 14.87 1.50 1.81
C PRO A 168 13.48 0.88 1.98
N LEU A 169 13.35 -0.44 1.79
CA LEU A 169 12.08 -1.17 1.83
C LEU A 169 11.72 -1.57 3.25
N ARG A 170 10.43 -1.42 3.58
CA ARG A 170 9.85 -1.77 4.90
C ARG A 170 8.60 -2.65 4.78
N ALA A 171 8.08 -2.85 3.57
CA ALA A 171 6.94 -3.71 3.32
C ALA A 171 7.26 -5.16 3.65
N ARG A 172 6.25 -5.90 4.14
CA ARG A 172 6.38 -7.31 4.45
C ARG A 172 6.88 -8.11 3.25
N ARG A 173 7.88 -8.93 3.45
CA ARG A 173 8.35 -9.90 2.46
C ARG A 173 7.60 -11.23 2.64
N ILE A 174 7.27 -11.87 1.54
CA ILE A 174 6.68 -13.20 1.53
C ILE A 174 7.64 -14.10 0.75
N GLU A 175 8.17 -15.10 1.42
CA GLU A 175 9.01 -16.10 0.77
C GLU A 175 8.10 -17.15 0.13
N ILE A 176 8.30 -17.39 -1.16
CA ILE A 176 7.58 -18.40 -1.94
C ILE A 176 8.52 -19.60 -2.09
N ALA A 177 8.03 -20.80 -1.82
CA ALA A 177 8.82 -22.00 -1.97
C ALA A 177 9.24 -22.19 -3.45
N GLU A 178 10.45 -22.69 -3.67
CA GLU A 178 11.05 -22.83 -5.02
C GLU A 178 10.21 -23.74 -5.96
N ALA A 179 9.37 -24.60 -5.38
CA ALA A 179 8.48 -25.50 -6.11
C ALA A 179 7.11 -24.89 -6.44
N ASP A 180 6.78 -23.70 -5.89
CA ASP A 180 5.48 -23.07 -6.08
C ASP A 180 5.51 -22.15 -7.31
N ASP A 181 4.38 -22.12 -8.02
CA ASP A 181 4.16 -21.15 -9.11
C ASP A 181 3.87 -19.76 -8.51
N GLU A 182 4.77 -18.80 -8.75
CA GLU A 182 4.66 -17.45 -8.21
C GLU A 182 3.41 -16.69 -8.70
N PHE A 183 2.90 -17.02 -9.89
CA PHE A 183 1.69 -16.39 -10.42
C PHE A 183 0.45 -16.93 -9.73
N GLU A 184 0.32 -18.25 -9.60
CA GLU A 184 -0.79 -18.89 -8.87
C GLU A 184 -0.79 -18.46 -7.42
N PHE A 185 0.38 -18.42 -6.78
CA PHE A 185 0.52 -17.91 -5.42
C PHE A 185 -0.07 -16.50 -5.26
N MET A 186 0.21 -15.56 -6.17
CA MET A 186 -0.32 -14.20 -6.10
C MET A 186 -1.85 -14.14 -6.30
N PHE A 187 -2.44 -15.05 -7.10
CA PHE A 187 -3.89 -15.19 -7.20
C PHE A 187 -4.48 -15.66 -5.88
N ASP A 188 -3.94 -16.71 -5.28
CA ASP A 188 -4.39 -17.31 -4.02
C ASP A 188 -4.31 -16.33 -2.85
N GLN A 189 -3.27 -15.50 -2.80
CA GLN A 189 -3.16 -14.42 -1.81
C GLN A 189 -4.14 -13.27 -2.06
N GLY A 190 -4.86 -13.27 -3.17
CA GLY A 190 -5.86 -12.27 -3.50
C GLY A 190 -5.29 -10.90 -3.88
N PHE A 191 -4.02 -10.81 -4.29
CA PHE A 191 -3.41 -9.57 -4.77
C PHE A 191 -3.90 -9.18 -6.17
N SER A 192 -4.28 -10.17 -6.97
CA SER A 192 -4.68 -9.99 -8.37
C SER A 192 -6.09 -9.42 -8.52
N ASP A 193 -6.26 -8.64 -9.58
CA ASP A 193 -7.53 -8.20 -10.13
C ASP A 193 -8.16 -9.23 -11.10
N GLY A 194 -7.60 -10.42 -11.20
CA GLY A 194 -7.98 -11.49 -12.13
C GLY A 194 -7.06 -11.61 -13.34
N LEU A 195 -6.06 -10.73 -13.47
CA LEU A 195 -5.04 -10.77 -14.51
C LEU A 195 -3.68 -11.11 -13.88
N PRO A 196 -2.74 -11.73 -14.63
CA PRO A 196 -1.40 -12.01 -14.15
C PRO A 196 -0.71 -10.76 -13.61
N LEU A 197 0.06 -10.93 -12.55
CA LEU A 197 0.81 -9.86 -11.90
C LEU A 197 2.32 -10.04 -12.15
N ILE A 198 3.04 -8.93 -12.13
CA ILE A 198 4.50 -8.97 -12.15
C ILE A 198 4.99 -9.07 -10.70
N PRO A 199 5.76 -10.10 -10.33
CA PRO A 199 6.26 -10.27 -8.96
C PRO A 199 7.04 -9.04 -8.48
N PRO A 200 6.67 -8.44 -7.34
CA PRO A 200 7.31 -7.24 -6.82
C PRO A 200 8.56 -7.59 -5.99
N THR A 201 9.56 -8.16 -6.65
CA THR A 201 10.84 -8.47 -5.98
C THR A 201 11.50 -7.17 -5.48
N PRO A 202 12.35 -7.24 -4.43
CA PRO A 202 13.05 -6.06 -3.90
C PRO A 202 13.74 -5.23 -4.98
N GLU A 203 14.41 -5.88 -5.94
CA GLU A 203 15.14 -5.21 -7.04
C GLU A 203 14.18 -4.46 -7.98
N ARG A 204 13.00 -5.03 -8.25
CA ARG A 204 11.96 -4.39 -9.08
C ARG A 204 11.35 -3.20 -8.37
N VAL A 205 11.09 -3.32 -7.07
CA VAL A 205 10.55 -2.22 -6.26
C VAL A 205 11.55 -1.08 -6.12
N ILE A 206 12.83 -1.38 -5.79
CA ILE A 206 13.91 -0.37 -5.74
C ILE A 206 14.04 0.35 -7.09
N ARG A 207 14.02 -0.41 -8.20
CA ARG A 207 14.04 0.18 -9.54
C ARG A 207 12.80 1.05 -9.80
N MET A 208 11.61 0.66 -9.35
CA MET A 208 10.39 1.48 -9.47
C MET A 208 10.53 2.79 -8.69
N LEU A 209 11.08 2.73 -7.49
CA LEU A 209 11.33 3.90 -6.63
C LEU A 209 12.29 4.91 -7.27
N SER A 210 13.18 4.50 -8.19
CA SER A 210 14.03 5.44 -8.94
C SER A 210 13.25 6.40 -9.86
N GLY A 211 11.97 6.16 -10.07
CA GLY A 211 11.07 7.06 -10.82
C GLY A 211 10.61 8.30 -10.04
N THR A 212 10.97 8.43 -8.78
CA THR A 212 10.64 9.59 -7.92
C THR A 212 11.77 9.91 -6.96
N ASN A 213 11.79 11.16 -6.46
CA ASN A 213 12.70 11.59 -5.42
C ASN A 213 12.04 11.60 -4.02
N ARG A 214 10.79 11.12 -3.91
CA ARG A 214 10.06 11.08 -2.63
C ARG A 214 10.60 9.96 -1.76
N ASP A 215 10.52 10.15 -0.44
CA ASP A 215 10.92 9.13 0.52
C ASP A 215 10.03 7.88 0.37
N PRO A 216 10.57 6.67 0.31
CA PRO A 216 9.79 5.43 0.21
C PRO A 216 8.75 5.26 1.32
N GLN A 217 8.99 5.82 2.51
CA GLN A 217 8.09 5.73 3.66
C GLN A 217 7.13 6.93 3.78
N GLU A 218 7.24 7.92 2.89
CA GLU A 218 6.29 9.03 2.83
C GLU A 218 4.89 8.53 2.51
N ILE A 219 3.91 8.96 3.31
CA ILE A 219 2.50 8.63 3.08
C ILE A 219 1.96 9.53 1.97
N VAL A 220 1.61 8.93 0.83
CA VAL A 220 1.01 9.59 -0.33
C VAL A 220 -0.45 9.94 -0.06
N ALA A 221 -1.19 8.97 0.48
CA ALA A 221 -2.62 9.10 0.74
C ALA A 221 -3.10 8.05 1.74
N THR A 222 -4.26 8.28 2.33
CA THR A 222 -5.04 7.28 3.04
C THR A 222 -6.14 6.75 2.12
N VAL A 223 -6.09 5.47 1.80
CA VAL A 223 -6.92 4.86 0.75
C VAL A 223 -8.15 4.18 1.33
N ALA A 224 -9.31 4.71 1.01
CA ALA A 224 -10.60 4.09 1.36
C ALA A 224 -10.84 2.80 0.52
N PRO A 225 -11.69 1.85 1.04
CA PRO A 225 -12.52 1.94 2.24
C PRO A 225 -11.83 1.61 3.57
N ASN A 226 -10.76 0.82 3.56
CA ASN A 226 -10.09 0.37 4.80
C ASN A 226 -9.18 1.43 5.43
N MET A 227 -9.09 2.61 4.83
CA MET A 227 -8.25 3.71 5.29
C MET A 227 -6.77 3.30 5.42
N GLY A 228 -6.30 2.46 4.50
CA GLY A 228 -4.92 1.98 4.47
C GLY A 228 -3.95 3.10 4.09
N GLU A 229 -2.87 3.25 4.83
CA GLU A 229 -1.81 4.20 4.50
C GLU A 229 -1.03 3.72 3.27
N ALA A 230 -1.09 4.51 2.20
CA ALA A 230 -0.33 4.29 0.99
C ALA A 230 1.01 5.01 1.08
N THR A 231 2.06 4.30 1.48
CA THR A 231 3.42 4.83 1.36
C THR A 231 3.87 4.79 -0.10
N VAL A 232 4.84 5.62 -0.46
CA VAL A 232 5.47 5.60 -1.79
C VAL A 232 5.92 4.19 -2.15
N GLU A 233 6.50 3.43 -1.20
CA GLU A 233 6.87 2.03 -1.39
C GLU A 233 5.67 1.13 -1.75
N LYS A 234 4.56 1.22 -1.01
CA LYS A 234 3.36 0.41 -1.29
C LYS A 234 2.77 0.74 -2.67
N VAL A 235 2.81 2.01 -3.07
CA VAL A 235 2.38 2.42 -4.43
C VAL A 235 3.35 1.88 -5.47
N ALA A 236 4.67 1.88 -5.21
CA ALA A 236 5.66 1.29 -6.09
C ALA A 236 5.45 -0.22 -6.28
N ILE A 237 5.15 -0.95 -5.19
CA ILE A 237 4.79 -2.38 -5.24
C ILE A 237 3.60 -2.61 -6.19
N ASN A 238 2.50 -1.85 -6.03
CA ASN A 238 1.32 -1.98 -6.89
C ASN A 238 1.61 -1.56 -8.34
N SER A 239 2.52 -0.60 -8.56
CA SER A 239 2.99 -0.23 -9.89
C SER A 239 3.80 -1.34 -10.56
N VAL A 240 4.63 -2.06 -9.81
CA VAL A 240 5.33 -3.25 -10.30
C VAL A 240 4.34 -4.36 -10.63
N LEU A 241 3.41 -4.67 -9.70
CA LEU A 241 2.35 -5.66 -9.92
C LEU A 241 1.57 -5.40 -11.22
N ALA A 242 1.26 -4.12 -11.52
CA ALA A 242 0.60 -3.71 -12.75
C ALA A 242 1.46 -3.81 -14.00
N GLY A 243 2.78 -3.88 -13.87
CA GLY A 243 3.74 -3.90 -14.98
C GLY A 243 4.20 -2.51 -15.44
N CYS A 244 4.12 -1.47 -14.62
CA CYS A 244 4.62 -0.14 -14.92
C CYS A 244 6.14 -0.12 -15.15
N LYS A 245 6.61 0.95 -15.83
CA LYS A 245 8.01 1.37 -15.83
C LYS A 245 8.23 2.45 -14.78
N PRO A 246 9.48 2.65 -14.30
CA PRO A 246 9.78 3.72 -13.34
C PRO A 246 9.35 5.11 -13.82
N GLU A 247 9.47 5.40 -15.11
CA GLU A 247 9.10 6.69 -15.70
C GLU A 247 7.59 7.00 -15.60
N TYR A 248 6.75 5.97 -15.39
CA TYR A 248 5.30 6.11 -15.22
C TYR A 248 4.91 6.43 -13.77
N PHE A 249 5.81 6.17 -12.83
CA PHE A 249 5.52 6.21 -11.40
C PHE A 249 5.02 7.58 -10.89
N PRO A 250 5.55 8.73 -11.33
CA PRO A 250 5.02 10.03 -10.93
C PRO A 250 3.54 10.22 -11.30
N VAL A 251 3.10 9.65 -12.44
CA VAL A 251 1.69 9.73 -12.88
C VAL A 251 0.80 8.87 -11.97
N VAL A 252 1.28 7.69 -11.55
CA VAL A 252 0.54 6.82 -10.63
C VAL A 252 0.39 7.47 -9.25
N LEU A 253 1.46 8.10 -8.74
CA LEU A 253 1.43 8.83 -7.46
C LEU A 253 0.39 9.97 -7.50
N ALA A 254 0.48 10.84 -8.49
CA ALA A 254 -0.47 11.95 -8.67
C ALA A 254 -1.92 11.46 -8.83
N ALA A 255 -2.13 10.36 -9.55
CA ALA A 255 -3.45 9.76 -9.72
C ALA A 255 -4.03 9.24 -8.41
N LEU A 256 -3.20 8.61 -7.57
CA LEU A 256 -3.65 8.11 -6.26
C LEU A 256 -3.98 9.27 -5.31
N GLU A 257 -3.15 10.32 -5.29
CA GLU A 257 -3.43 11.54 -4.52
C GLU A 257 -4.77 12.15 -4.93
N ALA A 258 -5.00 12.33 -6.23
CA ALA A 258 -6.26 12.87 -6.75
C ALA A 258 -7.46 11.97 -6.43
N ALA A 259 -7.31 10.64 -6.50
CA ALA A 259 -8.38 9.69 -6.18
C ALA A 259 -8.79 9.71 -4.71
N CYS A 260 -7.86 10.05 -3.82
CA CYS A 260 -8.08 10.06 -2.38
C CYS A 260 -8.50 11.43 -1.84
N THR A 261 -8.77 12.42 -2.69
CA THR A 261 -9.38 13.69 -2.28
C THR A 261 -10.86 13.51 -1.94
N ASP A 262 -11.38 14.37 -1.08
CA ASP A 262 -12.80 14.37 -0.71
C ASP A 262 -13.71 14.63 -1.91
N GLU A 263 -13.26 15.49 -2.83
CA GLU A 263 -14.00 15.85 -4.06
C GLU A 263 -14.19 14.64 -4.98
N PHE A 264 -13.19 13.76 -5.08
CA PHE A 264 -13.32 12.56 -5.91
C PHE A 264 -14.12 11.46 -5.22
N ASN A 265 -14.09 11.38 -3.89
CA ASN A 265 -14.84 10.43 -3.07
C ASN A 265 -14.68 8.97 -3.50
N ILE A 266 -13.44 8.48 -3.54
CA ILE A 266 -13.15 7.10 -3.99
C ILE A 266 -13.95 6.03 -3.21
N HIS A 267 -14.27 6.29 -1.94
CA HIS A 267 -15.12 5.38 -1.15
C HIS A 267 -16.50 5.23 -1.80
N GLY A 268 -17.19 6.32 -2.10
CA GLY A 268 -18.49 6.29 -2.77
C GLY A 268 -18.41 5.68 -4.16
N VAL A 269 -17.33 5.96 -4.92
CA VAL A 269 -17.06 5.37 -6.23
C VAL A 269 -16.95 3.85 -6.16
N MET A 270 -16.36 3.29 -5.10
CA MET A 270 -16.24 1.84 -4.94
C MET A 270 -17.53 1.20 -4.38
N ALA A 271 -18.21 1.87 -3.45
CA ALA A 271 -19.35 1.32 -2.72
C ALA A 271 -20.66 1.31 -3.52
N THR A 272 -20.77 2.08 -4.60
CA THR A 272 -21.99 2.14 -5.42
C THR A 272 -22.29 0.83 -6.14
N THR A 273 -23.58 0.53 -6.36
CA THR A 273 -24.03 -0.58 -7.21
C THR A 273 -23.87 -0.29 -8.72
N MET A 274 -23.55 0.95 -9.08
CA MET A 274 -23.20 1.32 -10.46
C MET A 274 -21.81 0.81 -10.83
N GLY A 275 -21.51 0.73 -12.12
CA GLY A 275 -20.18 0.34 -12.63
C GLY A 275 -19.10 1.43 -12.51
N ALA A 276 -19.21 2.32 -11.51
CA ALA A 276 -18.34 3.48 -11.37
C ALA A 276 -16.86 3.11 -11.23
N SER A 277 -16.01 3.83 -11.96
CA SER A 277 -14.55 3.64 -11.97
C SER A 277 -13.82 4.94 -12.23
N PRO A 278 -12.61 5.13 -11.67
CA PRO A 278 -11.72 6.20 -12.10
C PRO A 278 -11.36 6.05 -13.58
N VAL A 279 -11.48 7.13 -14.32
CA VAL A 279 -10.97 7.31 -15.67
C VAL A 279 -9.94 8.43 -15.63
N MET A 280 -8.76 8.20 -16.19
CA MET A 280 -7.62 9.09 -16.12
C MET A 280 -7.36 9.72 -17.47
N VAL A 281 -7.33 11.06 -17.52
CA VAL A 281 -6.84 11.83 -18.67
C VAL A 281 -5.50 12.46 -18.28
N VAL A 282 -4.47 12.20 -19.08
CA VAL A 282 -3.13 12.72 -18.86
C VAL A 282 -2.83 13.81 -19.88
N ASN A 283 -2.39 14.95 -19.38
CA ASN A 283 -2.07 16.15 -20.16
C ASN A 283 -0.61 16.62 -19.92
N GLY A 284 -0.15 17.46 -20.82
CA GLY A 284 1.15 18.11 -20.73
C GLY A 284 2.33 17.25 -21.20
N PRO A 285 3.57 17.70 -21.01
CA PRO A 285 4.77 17.08 -21.61
C PRO A 285 5.05 15.64 -21.15
N ILE A 286 4.52 15.23 -20.01
CA ILE A 286 4.70 13.85 -19.48
C ILE A 286 4.19 12.79 -20.46
N ARG A 287 3.14 13.08 -21.24
CA ARG A 287 2.53 12.16 -22.20
C ARG A 287 3.55 11.63 -23.20
N GLU A 288 4.31 12.54 -23.82
CA GLU A 288 5.35 12.18 -24.79
C GLU A 288 6.56 11.56 -24.12
N ARG A 289 6.99 12.14 -22.99
CA ARG A 289 8.17 11.67 -22.25
C ARG A 289 8.07 10.19 -21.86
N ILE A 290 6.87 9.74 -21.46
CA ILE A 290 6.65 8.35 -21.07
C ILE A 290 6.08 7.48 -22.20
N GLY A 291 5.90 8.02 -23.39
CA GLY A 291 5.43 7.30 -24.57
C GLY A 291 3.98 6.84 -24.49
N MET A 292 3.08 7.68 -23.96
CA MET A 292 1.65 7.38 -24.00
C MET A 292 1.12 7.41 -25.45
N ASN A 293 0.17 6.53 -25.71
CA ASN A 293 -0.53 6.55 -26.99
C ASN A 293 -1.75 7.50 -26.91
N MET A 294 -1.76 8.51 -27.78
CA MET A 294 -2.86 9.45 -27.95
C MET A 294 -3.45 9.42 -29.37
N LYS A 295 -2.97 8.47 -30.21
CA LYS A 295 -3.34 8.34 -31.63
C LYS A 295 -4.25 7.14 -31.84
N LEU A 296 -4.05 6.40 -32.90
CA LEU A 296 -4.84 5.21 -33.25
C LEU A 296 -4.92 4.24 -32.06
N SER A 297 -6.14 3.82 -31.71
CA SER A 297 -6.41 2.92 -30.58
C SER A 297 -6.00 3.48 -29.19
N ALA A 298 -6.08 4.80 -28.99
CA ALA A 298 -5.70 5.44 -27.71
C ALA A 298 -6.46 4.91 -26.50
N LEU A 299 -7.72 4.51 -26.66
CA LEU A 299 -8.57 3.90 -25.62
C LEU A 299 -8.52 2.36 -25.63
N GLY A 300 -7.74 1.77 -26.54
CA GLY A 300 -7.63 0.33 -26.71
C GLY A 300 -6.37 -0.27 -26.09
N GLN A 301 -6.07 -1.48 -26.52
CA GLN A 301 -4.91 -2.23 -26.08
C GLN A 301 -3.64 -1.83 -26.87
N GLY A 302 -2.45 -2.24 -26.40
CA GLY A 302 -1.18 -2.19 -27.12
C GLY A 302 -0.17 -1.19 -26.56
N ASN A 303 -0.59 -0.14 -25.84
CA ASN A 303 0.35 0.78 -25.21
C ASN A 303 0.54 0.45 -23.72
N ARG A 304 1.79 0.23 -23.32
CA ARG A 304 2.12 -0.16 -21.95
C ARG A 304 1.80 0.93 -20.94
N ALA A 305 2.08 2.20 -21.25
CA ALA A 305 1.83 3.30 -20.33
C ALA A 305 0.31 3.45 -20.07
N ASN A 306 -0.51 3.54 -21.14
CA ASN A 306 -1.95 3.66 -21.02
C ASN A 306 -2.56 2.50 -20.20
N ALA A 307 -2.14 1.26 -20.49
CA ALA A 307 -2.69 0.09 -19.83
C ALA A 307 -2.27 -0.04 -18.37
N THR A 308 -0.97 0.12 -18.07
CA THR A 308 -0.43 -0.21 -16.74
C THR A 308 -0.62 0.90 -15.72
N ILE A 309 -0.64 2.18 -16.12
CA ILE A 309 -0.85 3.30 -15.20
C ILE A 309 -2.25 3.22 -14.58
N GLY A 310 -3.29 3.07 -15.41
CA GLY A 310 -4.66 2.92 -14.91
C GLY A 310 -4.81 1.69 -14.02
N ARG A 311 -4.18 0.56 -14.41
CA ARG A 311 -4.20 -0.67 -13.61
C ARG A 311 -3.49 -0.51 -12.27
N ALA A 312 -2.36 0.22 -12.23
CA ALA A 312 -1.62 0.47 -10.99
C ALA A 312 -2.47 1.24 -9.96
N LEU A 313 -3.21 2.27 -10.40
CA LEU A 313 -4.17 2.97 -9.55
C LEU A 313 -5.23 2.01 -9.00
N ARG A 314 -5.82 1.15 -9.86
CA ARG A 314 -6.85 0.20 -9.45
C ARG A 314 -6.32 -0.85 -8.47
N LEU A 315 -5.11 -1.38 -8.70
CA LEU A 315 -4.47 -2.31 -7.77
C LEU A 315 -4.13 -1.64 -6.43
N ALA A 316 -3.68 -0.38 -6.42
CA ALA A 316 -3.45 0.35 -5.18
C ALA A 316 -4.75 0.53 -4.36
N ILE A 317 -5.85 0.93 -5.00
CA ILE A 317 -7.17 1.04 -4.36
C ILE A 317 -7.65 -0.33 -3.84
N ARG A 318 -7.41 -1.41 -4.59
CA ARG A 318 -7.76 -2.79 -4.20
C ARG A 318 -6.90 -3.29 -3.03
N ASN A 319 -5.57 -3.20 -3.15
CA ASN A 319 -4.64 -3.89 -2.25
C ASN A 319 -4.34 -3.08 -0.98
N ILE A 320 -4.29 -1.75 -1.08
CA ILE A 320 -4.07 -0.86 0.07
C ILE A 320 -5.41 -0.45 0.68
N GLY A 321 -6.37 -0.02 -0.14
CA GLY A 321 -7.68 0.41 0.29
C GLY A 321 -8.65 -0.73 0.62
N GLY A 322 -8.39 -1.95 0.16
CA GLY A 322 -9.26 -3.10 0.41
C GLY A 322 -10.54 -3.13 -0.42
N ALA A 323 -10.63 -2.35 -1.51
CA ALA A 323 -11.78 -2.34 -2.40
C ALA A 323 -11.83 -3.62 -3.26
N ARG A 324 -12.38 -4.67 -2.70
CA ARG A 324 -12.51 -5.99 -3.36
C ARG A 324 -13.97 -6.28 -3.73
N PRO A 325 -14.23 -6.89 -4.91
CA PRO A 325 -15.56 -7.35 -5.28
C PRO A 325 -16.18 -8.26 -4.24
N GLY A 326 -17.46 -8.02 -3.92
CA GLY A 326 -18.16 -8.74 -2.85
C GLY A 326 -17.94 -8.18 -1.44
N GLY A 327 -16.88 -7.40 -1.24
CA GLY A 327 -16.66 -6.58 -0.04
C GLY A 327 -17.32 -5.20 -0.19
N THR A 328 -16.53 -4.14 -0.07
CA THR A 328 -17.01 -2.75 -0.28
C THR A 328 -17.23 -2.44 -1.76
N GLU A 329 -16.47 -3.03 -2.67
CA GLU A 329 -16.71 -2.85 -4.10
C GLU A 329 -17.94 -3.67 -4.54
N ARG A 330 -19.06 -2.98 -4.89
CA ARG A 330 -20.37 -3.59 -5.06
C ARG A 330 -21.11 -3.29 -6.37
N PRO A 331 -20.45 -3.11 -7.50
CA PRO A 331 -21.18 -2.90 -8.74
C PRO A 331 -21.99 -4.16 -9.11
N THR A 332 -23.23 -3.98 -9.56
CA THR A 332 -24.13 -5.08 -9.92
C THR A 332 -23.55 -5.93 -11.06
N LEU A 333 -23.12 -5.30 -12.14
CA LEU A 333 -22.54 -5.98 -13.31
C LEU A 333 -21.02 -5.73 -13.43
N GLY A 334 -20.52 -4.67 -12.81
CA GLY A 334 -19.16 -4.20 -13.05
C GLY A 334 -19.04 -3.41 -14.36
N ASN A 335 -17.78 -3.15 -14.76
CA ASN A 335 -17.45 -2.41 -15.99
C ASN A 335 -16.00 -2.73 -16.35
N PRO A 336 -15.65 -2.99 -17.62
CA PRO A 336 -14.27 -3.22 -18.05
C PRO A 336 -13.30 -2.09 -17.66
N MET A 337 -13.75 -0.84 -17.54
CA MET A 337 -12.92 0.27 -17.04
C MET A 337 -12.41 0.07 -15.60
N LYS A 338 -12.99 -0.89 -14.84
CA LYS A 338 -12.51 -1.24 -13.50
C LYS A 338 -11.18 -1.98 -13.50
N PHE A 339 -10.73 -2.52 -14.62
CA PHE A 339 -9.37 -3.05 -14.75
C PHE A 339 -8.35 -1.93 -14.99
N THR A 340 -8.66 -1.05 -15.95
CA THR A 340 -7.81 0.08 -16.34
C THR A 340 -8.58 1.03 -17.25
N MET A 341 -8.40 2.32 -17.07
CA MET A 341 -8.81 3.32 -18.05
C MET A 341 -7.96 4.57 -17.88
N CYS A 342 -6.91 4.67 -18.67
CA CYS A 342 -5.99 5.79 -18.68
C CYS A 342 -5.58 6.08 -20.13
N PHE A 343 -5.69 7.33 -20.54
CA PHE A 343 -5.29 7.79 -21.86
C PHE A 343 -4.77 9.22 -21.82
N ALA A 344 -4.12 9.63 -22.89
CA ALA A 344 -3.60 10.98 -23.05
C ALA A 344 -4.41 11.75 -24.09
N GLU A 345 -4.59 13.04 -23.87
CA GLU A 345 -5.15 13.95 -24.87
C GLU A 345 -4.11 14.22 -25.98
N TRP A 346 -4.54 14.19 -27.23
CA TRP A 346 -3.69 14.58 -28.37
C TRP A 346 -3.74 16.09 -28.57
N GLU A 347 -3.01 16.82 -27.72
CA GLU A 347 -3.04 18.27 -27.63
C GLU A 347 -2.58 18.95 -28.93
N GLU A 348 -1.55 18.41 -29.58
CA GLU A 348 -0.96 18.95 -30.83
C GLU A 348 -1.92 18.86 -32.02
N ARG A 349 -2.96 18.02 -31.92
CA ARG A 349 -3.97 17.82 -32.95
C ARG A 349 -5.28 18.55 -32.64
N SER A 350 -5.43 19.04 -31.43
CA SER A 350 -6.60 19.80 -31.01
C SER A 350 -6.53 21.27 -31.48
N PRO A 351 -7.62 21.82 -32.04
CA PRO A 351 -7.71 23.24 -32.33
C PRO A 351 -8.06 24.06 -31.08
N TRP A 352 -8.35 23.40 -29.97
CA TRP A 352 -8.78 23.99 -28.71
C TRP A 352 -7.72 23.85 -27.63
N ASP A 353 -7.84 24.69 -26.60
CA ASP A 353 -7.01 24.53 -25.40
C ASP A 353 -7.14 23.11 -24.83
N PRO A 354 -6.02 22.52 -24.42
CA PRO A 354 -6.02 21.23 -23.72
C PRO A 354 -6.84 21.27 -22.43
N LEU A 355 -7.35 20.10 -22.00
CA LEU A 355 -8.19 20.00 -20.82
C LEU A 355 -7.58 20.62 -19.56
N HIS A 356 -6.28 20.41 -19.32
CA HIS A 356 -5.60 20.96 -18.15
C HIS A 356 -5.48 22.50 -18.23
N VAL A 357 -5.30 23.07 -19.41
CA VAL A 357 -5.24 24.53 -19.61
C VAL A 357 -6.63 25.14 -19.36
N GLU A 358 -7.71 24.54 -19.86
CA GLU A 358 -9.09 24.95 -19.52
C GLU A 358 -9.37 24.92 -18.01
N ARG A 359 -8.66 24.09 -17.25
CA ARG A 359 -8.76 23.96 -15.80
C ARG A 359 -7.80 24.86 -15.03
N GLY A 360 -7.08 25.76 -15.71
CA GLY A 360 -6.23 26.78 -15.10
C GLY A 360 -4.78 26.40 -14.90
N PHE A 361 -4.32 25.25 -15.40
CA PHE A 361 -2.91 24.88 -15.44
C PHE A 361 -2.22 25.52 -16.65
N LYS A 362 -0.90 25.56 -16.63
CA LYS A 362 -0.11 26.06 -17.75
C LYS A 362 0.12 24.94 -18.79
N PRO A 363 0.36 25.29 -20.07
CA PRO A 363 0.63 24.29 -21.11
C PRO A 363 1.84 23.38 -20.82
N GLU A 364 2.84 23.89 -20.09
CA GLU A 364 4.03 23.15 -19.68
C GLU A 364 3.82 22.26 -18.45
N ASP A 365 2.71 22.37 -17.76
CA ASP A 365 2.40 21.53 -16.61
C ASP A 365 2.00 20.13 -17.05
N SER A 366 2.48 19.11 -16.33
CA SER A 366 2.04 17.72 -16.53
C SER A 366 0.96 17.42 -15.51
N VAL A 367 -0.24 17.08 -15.97
CA VAL A 367 -1.45 16.98 -15.15
C VAL A 367 -2.17 15.67 -15.37
N VAL A 368 -2.67 15.09 -14.29
CA VAL A 368 -3.64 13.98 -14.31
C VAL A 368 -5.00 14.50 -13.88
N THR A 369 -6.00 14.34 -14.75
CA THR A 369 -7.40 14.63 -14.41
C THR A 369 -8.16 13.32 -14.23
N LEU A 370 -8.85 13.18 -13.09
CA LEU A 370 -9.70 12.01 -12.82
C LEU A 370 -11.17 12.34 -13.03
N PHE A 371 -11.87 11.39 -13.65
CA PHE A 371 -13.32 11.37 -13.78
C PHE A 371 -13.87 10.09 -13.15
N CYS A 372 -14.98 10.21 -12.41
CA CYS A 372 -15.76 9.05 -11.98
C CYS A 372 -16.77 8.70 -13.05
N MET A 373 -16.50 7.66 -13.84
CA MET A 373 -17.38 7.26 -14.94
C MET A 373 -18.15 6.00 -14.59
N THR A 374 -19.47 6.05 -14.71
CA THR A 374 -20.38 4.93 -14.38
C THR A 374 -20.65 4.01 -15.56
N SER A 375 -20.44 4.48 -16.78
CA SER A 375 -20.63 3.74 -18.03
C SER A 375 -19.72 4.27 -19.14
N GLY A 376 -19.60 3.53 -20.23
CA GLY A 376 -18.85 3.91 -21.40
C GLY A 376 -17.57 3.05 -21.59
N PRO A 377 -16.74 3.34 -22.60
CA PRO A 377 -17.01 4.34 -23.64
C PRO A 377 -18.17 3.91 -24.55
N THR A 378 -19.08 4.85 -24.84
CA THR A 378 -20.11 4.67 -25.85
C THR A 378 -19.65 5.33 -27.14
N LEU A 379 -19.66 4.61 -28.24
CA LEU A 379 -19.21 5.12 -29.52
C LEU A 379 -20.34 5.90 -30.23
N ILE A 380 -19.98 7.06 -30.73
CA ILE A 380 -20.83 7.87 -31.62
C ILE A 380 -20.26 7.75 -33.03
N VAL A 381 -21.02 7.15 -33.93
CA VAL A 381 -20.60 6.98 -35.32
C VAL A 381 -21.45 7.90 -36.19
N ASP A 382 -20.82 8.89 -36.78
CA ASP A 382 -21.42 9.80 -37.77
C ASP A 382 -20.43 10.00 -38.92
N GLN A 383 -20.77 9.39 -40.07
CA GLN A 383 -19.96 9.43 -41.28
C GLN A 383 -20.58 10.35 -42.37
N THR A 384 -21.70 10.98 -42.06
CA THR A 384 -22.51 11.70 -43.05
C THR A 384 -22.64 13.19 -42.76
N SER A 385 -22.45 13.62 -41.51
CA SER A 385 -22.44 15.02 -41.17
C SER A 385 -21.27 15.75 -41.86
N LEU A 386 -21.55 16.87 -42.49
CA LEU A 386 -20.57 17.67 -43.23
C LEU A 386 -20.20 18.96 -42.50
N HIS A 387 -20.97 19.35 -41.49
CA HIS A 387 -20.86 20.66 -40.83
C HIS A 387 -20.99 20.49 -39.31
N ALA A 388 -20.34 21.37 -38.54
CA ALA A 388 -20.32 21.35 -37.07
C ALA A 388 -21.72 21.27 -36.46
N PRO A 389 -22.74 22.03 -36.83
CA PRO A 389 -24.06 21.94 -36.22
C PRO A 389 -24.73 20.58 -36.42
N GLN A 390 -24.53 19.94 -37.59
CA GLN A 390 -25.08 18.58 -37.85
C GLN A 390 -24.42 17.55 -36.96
N LEU A 391 -23.08 17.54 -36.89
CA LEU A 391 -22.33 16.60 -36.05
C LEU A 391 -22.62 16.80 -34.56
N ALA A 392 -22.68 18.06 -34.11
CA ALA A 392 -23.04 18.38 -32.73
C ALA A 392 -24.46 17.89 -32.38
N SER A 393 -25.40 18.00 -33.30
CA SER A 393 -26.76 17.45 -33.12
C SER A 393 -26.74 15.93 -33.04
N SER A 394 -25.97 15.25 -33.90
CA SER A 394 -25.78 13.80 -33.84
C SER A 394 -25.19 13.36 -32.49
N ILE A 395 -24.22 14.08 -31.97
CA ILE A 395 -23.67 13.84 -30.63
C ILE A 395 -24.76 14.02 -29.57
N GLY A 396 -25.57 15.09 -29.65
CA GLY A 396 -26.67 15.33 -28.73
C GLY A 396 -27.70 14.19 -28.74
N MET A 397 -28.10 13.72 -29.94
CA MET A 397 -29.04 12.59 -30.10
C MET A 397 -28.46 11.30 -29.52
N ALA A 398 -27.15 11.03 -29.70
CA ALA A 398 -26.49 9.85 -29.13
C ALA A 398 -26.45 9.90 -27.61
N LEU A 399 -26.23 11.08 -27.02
CA LEU A 399 -26.22 11.29 -25.56
C LEU A 399 -27.56 10.93 -24.91
N GLU A 400 -28.70 11.01 -25.63
CA GLU A 400 -29.99 10.55 -25.13
C GLU A 400 -30.02 9.05 -24.84
N SER A 401 -29.19 8.26 -25.51
CA SER A 401 -29.12 6.80 -25.32
C SER A 401 -28.10 6.38 -24.24
N VAL A 402 -27.15 7.25 -23.89
CA VAL A 402 -26.16 6.99 -22.82
C VAL A 402 -26.85 6.92 -21.46
N HIS A 403 -27.85 7.78 -21.27
CA HIS A 403 -28.77 7.75 -20.13
C HIS A 403 -30.17 7.40 -20.61
N HIS A 404 -31.09 7.10 -19.69
CA HIS A 404 -32.48 6.89 -20.07
C HIS A 404 -33.06 8.20 -20.64
N PRO A 405 -33.85 8.14 -21.78
CA PRO A 405 -34.38 9.34 -22.42
C PRO A 405 -35.24 10.25 -21.53
N LYS A 406 -35.80 9.71 -20.45
CA LYS A 406 -36.55 10.46 -19.43
C LYS A 406 -35.72 10.82 -18.18
N ALA A 407 -34.39 10.59 -18.18
CA ALA A 407 -33.50 11.05 -17.10
C ALA A 407 -33.55 12.58 -17.03
N TYR A 408 -33.90 13.11 -15.86
CA TYR A 408 -34.04 14.55 -15.63
C TYR A 408 -33.03 15.08 -14.59
N MET A 409 -32.30 14.16 -13.95
CA MET A 409 -31.21 14.52 -13.06
C MET A 409 -29.94 14.70 -13.89
N GLY A 410 -29.20 15.76 -13.61
CA GLY A 410 -27.96 16.07 -14.30
C GLY A 410 -26.88 15.02 -14.09
N SER A 411 -26.10 14.81 -15.12
CA SER A 411 -24.88 14.00 -15.08
C SER A 411 -23.83 14.68 -15.95
N ASP A 412 -22.57 14.52 -15.56
CA ASP A 412 -21.46 14.99 -16.38
C ASP A 412 -21.11 13.96 -17.47
N THR A 413 -20.70 14.46 -18.62
CA THR A 413 -20.26 13.62 -19.74
C THR A 413 -18.84 14.02 -20.13
N LEU A 414 -17.95 13.03 -20.18
CA LEU A 414 -16.64 13.20 -20.80
C LEU A 414 -16.75 12.85 -22.28
N LEU A 415 -16.65 13.85 -23.14
CA LEU A 415 -16.64 13.68 -24.57
C LEU A 415 -15.21 13.62 -25.11
N VAL A 416 -14.85 12.49 -25.71
CA VAL A 416 -13.56 12.30 -26.40
C VAL A 416 -13.82 12.36 -27.89
N VAL A 417 -13.34 13.43 -28.54
CA VAL A 417 -13.60 13.71 -29.97
C VAL A 417 -12.40 13.25 -30.80
N CYS A 418 -12.65 12.36 -31.78
CA CYS A 418 -11.61 11.89 -32.68
C CYS A 418 -11.19 12.95 -33.71
N PRO A 419 -9.98 12.85 -34.30
CA PRO A 419 -9.47 13.83 -35.27
C PRO A 419 -10.39 14.05 -36.48
N GLU A 420 -11.04 13.00 -36.97
CA GLU A 420 -11.97 13.09 -38.13
C GLU A 420 -13.20 13.94 -37.81
N HIS A 421 -13.74 13.81 -36.60
CA HIS A 421 -14.83 14.67 -36.14
C HIS A 421 -14.37 16.11 -35.90
N ILE A 422 -13.14 16.30 -35.40
CA ILE A 422 -12.53 17.66 -35.31
C ILE A 422 -12.42 18.29 -36.69
N ASP A 423 -11.95 17.57 -37.70
CA ASP A 423 -11.87 18.07 -39.07
C ASP A 423 -13.23 18.45 -39.63
N THR A 424 -14.28 17.71 -39.29
CA THR A 424 -15.66 18.04 -39.67
C THR A 424 -16.16 19.29 -38.94
N ILE A 425 -15.87 19.42 -37.66
CA ILE A 425 -16.26 20.59 -36.84
C ILE A 425 -15.58 21.86 -37.35
N MET A 426 -14.32 21.77 -37.75
CA MET A 426 -13.52 22.92 -38.17
C MET A 426 -13.60 23.22 -39.70
N ARG A 427 -14.40 22.44 -40.46
CA ARG A 427 -14.46 22.54 -41.92
C ARG A 427 -14.88 23.89 -42.44
N ASP A 428 -15.80 24.57 -41.78
CA ASP A 428 -16.37 25.83 -42.20
C ASP A 428 -15.70 27.05 -41.52
N GLY A 429 -14.62 26.82 -40.80
CA GLY A 429 -13.90 27.82 -40.02
C GLY A 429 -13.87 27.51 -38.54
N ASP A 430 -13.46 28.48 -37.74
CA ASP A 430 -13.28 28.31 -36.29
C ASP A 430 -14.64 28.00 -35.60
N TYR A 431 -14.66 26.94 -34.86
CA TYR A 431 -15.80 26.51 -34.05
C TYR A 431 -15.35 26.18 -32.63
N SER A 432 -15.72 26.99 -31.65
CA SER A 432 -15.25 26.84 -30.28
C SER A 432 -15.89 25.67 -29.54
N LYS A 433 -15.20 25.17 -28.51
CA LYS A 433 -15.79 24.19 -27.56
C LYS A 433 -17.13 24.68 -26.99
N GLN A 434 -17.25 25.99 -26.73
CA GLN A 434 -18.47 26.59 -26.20
C GLN A 434 -19.62 26.45 -27.20
N GLN A 435 -19.38 26.78 -28.48
CA GLN A 435 -20.40 26.62 -29.52
C GLN A 435 -20.81 25.16 -29.72
N LEU A 436 -19.85 24.22 -29.63
CA LEU A 436 -20.14 22.77 -29.65
C LEU A 436 -21.05 22.37 -28.48
N ARG A 437 -20.72 22.78 -27.27
CA ARG A 437 -21.54 22.50 -26.07
C ARG A 437 -22.94 23.11 -26.19
N GLU A 438 -23.06 24.33 -26.66
CA GLU A 438 -24.36 25.02 -26.87
C GLU A 438 -25.24 24.30 -27.90
N GLN A 439 -24.66 23.86 -28.99
CA GLN A 439 -25.39 23.11 -30.01
C GLN A 439 -25.83 21.73 -29.51
N ILE A 440 -24.97 21.00 -28.81
CA ILE A 440 -25.31 19.74 -28.14
C ILE A 440 -26.46 19.97 -27.16
N ASN A 441 -26.35 20.96 -26.28
CA ASN A 441 -27.39 21.30 -25.31
C ASN A 441 -28.71 21.67 -25.99
N THR A 442 -28.65 22.36 -27.13
CA THR A 442 -29.87 22.69 -27.89
C THR A 442 -30.53 21.45 -28.45
N SER A 443 -29.76 20.51 -28.96
CA SER A 443 -30.25 19.25 -29.53
C SER A 443 -30.80 18.28 -28.50
N THR A 444 -30.36 18.37 -27.24
CA THR A 444 -30.85 17.51 -26.16
C THR A 444 -32.03 18.09 -25.38
N LYS A 445 -32.49 19.32 -25.70
CA LYS A 445 -33.64 19.95 -25.02
C LYS A 445 -34.93 19.17 -25.27
N LYS A 446 -35.68 18.89 -24.21
CA LYS A 446 -36.97 18.23 -24.24
C LYS A 446 -38.04 19.03 -23.51
N PRO A 447 -39.30 18.99 -23.98
CA PRO A 447 -40.40 19.47 -23.19
C PRO A 447 -40.50 18.70 -21.87
N VAL A 448 -40.74 19.37 -20.75
CA VAL A 448 -40.81 18.73 -19.42
C VAL A 448 -41.81 17.58 -19.41
N ARG A 449 -42.96 17.72 -20.09
CA ARG A 449 -43.98 16.65 -20.26
C ARG A 449 -43.43 15.33 -20.86
N ALA A 450 -42.38 15.42 -21.68
CA ALA A 450 -41.72 14.24 -22.25
C ALA A 450 -40.83 13.49 -21.25
N LEU A 451 -40.52 14.13 -20.12
CA LEU A 451 -39.73 13.55 -19.05
C LEU A 451 -40.58 12.96 -17.92
N VAL A 452 -41.91 13.10 -17.99
CA VAL A 452 -42.83 12.59 -16.97
C VAL A 452 -42.95 11.06 -17.09
N GLN A 453 -43.05 10.40 -15.95
CA GLN A 453 -43.34 8.95 -15.86
C GLN A 453 -44.68 8.64 -16.55
N ASP A 454 -44.76 7.48 -17.21
CA ASP A 454 -45.97 6.96 -17.83
C ASP A 454 -46.03 5.43 -17.70
N GLU A 455 -47.08 4.81 -18.29
CA GLU A 455 -47.27 3.35 -18.28
C GLU A 455 -46.11 2.56 -18.92
N LYS A 456 -45.32 3.19 -19.80
CA LYS A 456 -44.21 2.57 -20.52
C LYS A 456 -42.88 2.69 -19.76
N SER A 457 -42.74 3.69 -18.89
CA SER A 457 -41.50 3.96 -18.19
C SER A 457 -41.74 4.55 -16.81
N GLY A 458 -41.30 3.84 -15.79
CA GLY A 458 -41.22 4.33 -14.41
C GLY A 458 -40.04 5.30 -14.14
N VAL A 459 -39.14 5.47 -15.14
CA VAL A 459 -38.08 6.50 -15.06
C VAL A 459 -38.67 7.84 -15.47
N GLY A 460 -38.26 8.91 -14.80
CA GLY A 460 -38.67 10.26 -15.11
C GLY A 460 -39.24 11.01 -13.91
N ILE A 461 -39.82 12.18 -14.18
CA ILE A 461 -40.47 13.01 -13.16
C ILE A 461 -41.74 12.33 -12.70
N PRO A 462 -41.96 12.09 -11.40
CA PRO A 462 -43.21 11.55 -10.90
C PRO A 462 -44.43 12.35 -11.40
N ALA A 463 -45.46 11.65 -11.91
CA ALA A 463 -46.63 12.30 -12.52
C ALA A 463 -47.30 13.30 -11.54
N GLU A 464 -47.36 12.96 -10.26
CA GLU A 464 -47.92 13.79 -9.20
C GLU A 464 -47.15 15.11 -8.95
N ARG A 465 -45.88 15.19 -9.36
CA ARG A 465 -45.08 16.43 -9.29
C ARG A 465 -45.24 17.31 -10.51
N PHE A 466 -45.84 16.80 -11.57
CA PHE A 466 -46.03 17.51 -12.83
C PHE A 466 -47.44 18.13 -12.95
N ALA A 467 -48.38 17.68 -12.16
CA ALA A 467 -49.78 18.11 -12.16
C ALA A 467 -49.97 19.58 -11.65
#